data_6b8a32ee6aee58b9e309989aee35c72d
#
_entry.id   6b8a32ee6aee58b9e309989aee35c72d
#
_cell.length_a   1.000
_cell.length_b   1.000
_cell.length_c   1.000
_cell.angle_alpha   90.00
_cell.angle_beta   90.00
_cell.angle_gamma   90.00
#
_symmetry.space_group_name_H-M   'P 1'
#
loop_
_entity.id
_entity.type
_entity.pdbx_description
1 polymer ?
#
loop_
_entity_poly.entity_id
_entity_poly.type
_entity_poly.pdbx_seq_one_letter_code
_entity_poly.pdbx_strand_id
1 'polypeptide(L)'
;TGRELWRTSIGARIAAGVGSDGRFAAVVTRDGELVVLDGGKPAWRKELGAKVVTAPLVAGERVFVLGVDRRVLAFDALDGRKLWVLQRPGEALTLAQAGVLAAFKDTLLVGQGPRLAGVDPLRGTVRWEVPMGSPRGTNEVERLADLIGPALRLGTRLCARSFQAAGGCLDTE
;
A
#
# COMPACT_ATOMS: atom_id res chain seq x y z
N THR A 1 22.88 15.43 7.80
CA THR A 1 23.80 16.30 7.04
C THR A 1 23.22 16.78 5.69
N GLY A 2 22.17 16.16 5.17
CA GLY A 2 21.52 16.54 3.90
C GLY A 2 22.34 16.29 2.64
N ARG A 3 23.40 15.47 2.73
CA ARG A 3 24.20 15.13 1.56
C ARG A 3 23.43 14.17 0.66
N GLU A 4 23.31 14.50 -0.64
CA GLU A 4 22.78 13.62 -1.66
C GLU A 4 23.66 12.36 -1.78
N LEU A 5 23.07 11.17 -1.67
CA LEU A 5 23.76 9.88 -1.84
C LEU A 5 23.70 9.43 -3.30
N TRP A 6 22.54 9.58 -3.92
CA TRP A 6 22.32 9.26 -5.33
C TRP A 6 21.05 9.97 -5.85
N ARG A 7 20.99 10.08 -7.16
CA ARG A 7 19.83 10.59 -7.89
C ARG A 7 19.62 9.76 -9.14
N THR A 8 18.39 9.32 -9.40
CA THR A 8 18.05 8.50 -10.57
C THR A 8 16.82 9.05 -11.25
N SER A 9 16.89 9.20 -12.57
CA SER A 9 15.73 9.54 -13.40
C SER A 9 14.97 8.26 -13.76
N ILE A 10 13.66 8.26 -13.55
CA ILE A 10 12.78 7.13 -13.91
C ILE A 10 12.38 7.18 -15.39
N GLY A 11 12.47 8.36 -16.02
CA GLY A 11 12.06 8.56 -17.41
C GLY A 11 10.54 8.61 -17.60
N ALA A 12 9.76 8.64 -16.51
CA ALA A 12 8.31 8.69 -16.51
C ALA A 12 7.79 9.53 -15.35
N ARG A 13 6.54 9.99 -15.43
CA ARG A 13 5.90 10.72 -14.32
C ARG A 13 5.51 9.76 -13.20
N ILE A 14 5.96 10.05 -11.99
CA ILE A 14 5.63 9.28 -10.80
C ILE A 14 4.20 9.62 -10.34
N ALA A 15 3.41 8.59 -10.06
CA ALA A 15 2.08 8.69 -9.46
C ALA A 15 2.11 8.44 -7.96
N ALA A 16 2.93 7.49 -7.51
CA ALA A 16 3.01 7.07 -6.11
C ALA A 16 4.44 6.65 -5.73
N GLY A 17 4.84 6.99 -4.54
CA GLY A 17 6.16 6.67 -3.98
C GLY A 17 6.69 7.83 -3.15
N VAL A 18 7.84 7.68 -2.58
CA VAL A 18 8.78 6.55 -2.65
C VAL A 18 8.55 5.61 -1.47
N GLY A 19 8.55 4.28 -1.70
CA GLY A 19 8.73 3.28 -0.65
C GLY A 19 10.17 2.78 -0.65
N SER A 20 10.79 2.62 0.52
CA SER A 20 12.18 2.14 0.60
C SER A 20 12.44 1.45 1.94
N ASP A 21 13.32 0.46 1.94
CA ASP A 21 13.88 -0.19 3.12
C ASP A 21 15.35 0.21 3.39
N GLY A 22 15.87 1.18 2.61
CA GLY A 22 17.25 1.65 2.67
C GLY A 22 18.13 1.06 1.56
N ARG A 23 17.84 -0.12 1.04
CA ARG A 23 18.50 -0.72 -0.13
C ARG A 23 17.68 -0.55 -1.38
N PHE A 24 16.47 -1.11 -1.37
CA PHE A 24 15.52 -0.99 -2.47
C PHE A 24 14.68 0.27 -2.35
N ALA A 25 14.38 0.87 -3.48
CA ALA A 25 13.42 1.96 -3.58
C ALA A 25 12.41 1.65 -4.68
N ALA A 26 11.13 1.88 -4.40
CA ALA A 26 10.04 1.55 -5.31
C ALA A 26 9.14 2.76 -5.56
N VAL A 27 8.78 2.98 -6.82
CA VAL A 27 7.82 4.00 -7.25
C VAL A 27 6.86 3.40 -8.26
N VAL A 28 5.67 3.99 -8.37
CA VAL A 28 4.73 3.66 -9.44
C VAL A 28 4.55 4.86 -10.35
N THR A 29 4.62 4.64 -11.65
CA THR A 29 4.42 5.67 -12.66
C THR A 29 2.94 5.92 -12.91
N ARG A 30 2.62 7.04 -13.57
CA ARG A 30 1.22 7.35 -13.96
C ARG A 30 0.63 6.36 -14.94
N ASP A 31 1.49 5.69 -15.70
CA ASP A 31 1.09 4.67 -16.68
C ASP A 31 0.85 3.28 -16.03
N GLY A 32 1.01 3.18 -14.70
CA GLY A 32 0.76 1.95 -13.95
C GLY A 32 1.93 0.96 -13.93
N GLU A 33 3.16 1.45 -14.15
CA GLU A 33 4.37 0.65 -14.07
C GLU A 33 5.02 0.77 -12.69
N LEU A 34 5.30 -0.34 -12.04
CA LEU A 34 6.14 -0.41 -10.84
C LEU A 34 7.61 -0.42 -11.26
N VAL A 35 8.39 0.51 -10.74
CA VAL A 35 9.83 0.62 -10.97
C VAL A 35 10.56 0.44 -9.65
N VAL A 36 11.49 -0.50 -9.62
CA VAL A 36 12.30 -0.78 -8.43
C VAL A 36 13.78 -0.54 -8.73
N LEU A 37 14.42 0.13 -7.78
CA LEU A 37 15.83 0.47 -7.79
C LEU A 37 16.54 -0.33 -6.70
N ASP A 38 17.73 -0.85 -6.96
CA ASP A 38 18.66 -1.40 -5.97
C ASP A 38 19.86 -0.47 -5.83
N GLY A 39 20.06 0.10 -4.64
CA GLY A 39 21.12 1.07 -4.38
C GLY A 39 21.11 2.28 -5.31
N GLY A 40 19.93 2.72 -5.77
CA GLY A 40 19.76 3.84 -6.69
C GLY A 40 19.88 3.48 -8.17
N LYS A 41 20.15 2.24 -8.53
CA LYS A 41 20.20 1.78 -9.93
C LYS A 41 18.92 1.05 -10.30
N PRO A 42 18.35 1.28 -11.51
CA PRO A 42 17.19 0.52 -11.96
C PRO A 42 17.48 -0.99 -11.94
N ALA A 43 16.66 -1.74 -11.17
CA ALA A 43 16.77 -3.19 -11.07
C ALA A 43 15.79 -3.85 -12.03
N TRP A 44 14.51 -3.50 -11.93
CA TRP A 44 13.46 -4.07 -12.79
C TRP A 44 12.25 -3.15 -12.87
N ARG A 45 11.38 -3.45 -13.84
CA ARG A 45 10.10 -2.77 -14.07
C ARG A 45 9.00 -3.78 -14.30
N LYS A 46 7.77 -3.46 -13.90
CA LYS A 46 6.61 -4.35 -14.03
C LYS A 46 5.32 -3.57 -14.23
N GLU A 47 4.58 -3.91 -15.28
CA GLU A 47 3.21 -3.44 -15.49
C GLU A 47 2.28 -4.02 -14.42
N LEU A 48 1.50 -3.17 -13.78
CA LEU A 48 0.60 -3.56 -12.69
C LEU A 48 -0.83 -3.89 -13.17
N GLY A 49 -1.24 -3.36 -14.32
CA GLY A 49 -2.58 -3.51 -14.84
C GLY A 49 -3.66 -2.86 -13.96
N ALA A 50 -3.27 -1.94 -13.08
CA ALA A 50 -4.16 -1.20 -12.20
C ALA A 50 -3.58 0.17 -11.87
N LYS A 51 -4.46 1.13 -11.61
CA LYS A 51 -4.06 2.44 -11.09
C LYS A 51 -3.60 2.30 -9.64
N VAL A 52 -2.48 2.94 -9.32
CA VAL A 52 -1.91 2.97 -7.97
C VAL A 52 -1.65 4.41 -7.57
N VAL A 53 -2.12 4.79 -6.39
CA VAL A 53 -1.94 6.12 -5.79
C VAL A 53 -1.35 6.03 -4.38
N THR A 54 -1.28 4.81 -3.82
CA THR A 54 -0.63 4.52 -2.55
C THR A 54 0.85 4.24 -2.81
N ALA A 55 1.73 4.87 -2.03
CA ALA A 55 3.16 4.57 -2.12
C ALA A 55 3.41 3.07 -1.92
N PRO A 56 4.22 2.42 -2.77
CA PRO A 56 4.63 1.04 -2.53
C PRO A 56 5.30 0.89 -1.18
N LEU A 57 5.19 -0.26 -0.57
CA LEU A 57 5.91 -0.60 0.65
C LEU A 57 7.03 -1.59 0.31
N VAL A 58 8.26 -1.26 0.71
CA VAL A 58 9.40 -2.18 0.61
C VAL A 58 9.72 -2.69 2.01
N ALA A 59 9.64 -3.99 2.21
CA ALA A 59 9.96 -4.63 3.48
C ALA A 59 10.24 -6.13 3.31
N GLY A 60 11.24 -6.66 3.99
CA GLY A 60 11.55 -8.09 4.01
C GLY A 60 11.83 -8.68 2.62
N GLU A 61 12.63 -7.99 1.82
CA GLU A 61 12.99 -8.36 0.45
C GLU A 61 11.76 -8.49 -0.49
N ARG A 62 10.68 -7.77 -0.17
CA ARG A 62 9.44 -7.72 -0.95
C ARG A 62 9.02 -6.30 -1.23
N VAL A 63 8.33 -6.15 -2.33
CA VAL A 63 7.66 -4.91 -2.70
C VAL A 63 6.15 -5.18 -2.72
N PHE A 64 5.42 -4.46 -1.89
CA PHE A 64 3.96 -4.54 -1.81
C PHE A 64 3.34 -3.32 -2.47
N VAL A 65 2.27 -3.56 -3.22
CA VAL A 65 1.54 -2.52 -3.94
C VAL A 65 0.05 -2.65 -3.63
N LEU A 66 -0.59 -1.54 -3.30
CA LEU A 66 -2.04 -1.44 -3.11
C LEU A 66 -2.65 -0.66 -4.28
N GLY A 67 -3.42 -1.35 -5.11
CA GLY A 67 -4.18 -0.77 -6.21
C GLY A 67 -5.43 -0.02 -5.74
N VAL A 68 -5.91 0.91 -6.56
CA VAL A 68 -7.19 1.60 -6.33
C VAL A 68 -8.36 0.61 -6.34
N ASP A 69 -8.23 -0.49 -7.05
CA ASP A 69 -9.16 -1.62 -7.10
C ASP A 69 -9.09 -2.54 -5.86
N ARG A 70 -8.40 -2.11 -4.81
CA ARG A 70 -8.17 -2.83 -3.55
C ARG A 70 -7.38 -4.12 -3.68
N ARG A 71 -6.80 -4.42 -4.85
CA ARG A 71 -5.85 -5.52 -4.98
C ARG A 71 -4.56 -5.19 -4.25
N VAL A 72 -4.04 -6.17 -3.53
CA VAL A 72 -2.69 -6.12 -2.96
C VAL A 72 -1.82 -7.10 -3.75
N LEU A 73 -0.72 -6.61 -4.27
CA LEU A 73 0.25 -7.41 -5.00
C LEU A 73 1.55 -7.44 -4.23
N ALA A 74 2.21 -8.59 -4.21
CA ALA A 74 3.55 -8.72 -3.68
C ALA A 74 4.50 -9.23 -4.76
N PHE A 75 5.67 -8.61 -4.80
CA PHE A 75 6.75 -8.95 -5.71
C PHE A 75 8.04 -9.22 -4.92
N ASP A 76 8.87 -10.10 -5.43
CA ASP A 76 10.25 -10.24 -4.99
C ASP A 76 11.02 -8.94 -5.32
N ALA A 77 11.74 -8.39 -4.35
CA ALA A 77 12.45 -7.12 -4.55
C ALA A 77 13.66 -7.25 -5.46
N LEU A 78 14.25 -8.45 -5.55
CA LEU A 78 15.45 -8.71 -6.35
C LEU A 78 15.14 -8.82 -7.84
N ASP A 79 14.14 -9.61 -8.22
CA ASP A 79 13.87 -9.98 -9.61
C ASP A 79 12.50 -9.53 -10.15
N GLY A 80 11.64 -8.98 -9.30
CA GLY A 80 10.29 -8.53 -9.67
C GLY A 80 9.30 -9.67 -9.94
N ARG A 81 9.62 -10.91 -9.54
CA ARG A 81 8.70 -12.04 -9.65
C ARG A 81 7.48 -11.80 -8.77
N LYS A 82 6.29 -11.94 -9.35
CA LYS A 82 5.05 -11.84 -8.57
C LYS A 82 4.92 -13.04 -7.63
N LEU A 83 4.81 -12.76 -6.33
CA LEU A 83 4.74 -13.77 -5.28
C LEU A 83 3.30 -14.17 -5.01
N TRP A 84 2.41 -13.19 -4.83
CA TRP A 84 1.00 -13.43 -4.60
C TRP A 84 0.15 -12.19 -4.94
N VAL A 85 -1.15 -12.40 -5.04
CA VAL A 85 -2.17 -11.37 -5.18
C VAL A 85 -3.26 -11.65 -4.15
N LEU A 86 -3.61 -10.63 -3.37
CA LEU A 86 -4.80 -10.64 -2.53
C LEU A 86 -5.86 -9.76 -3.21
N GLN A 87 -6.95 -10.38 -3.65
CA GLN A 87 -8.12 -9.68 -4.18
C GLN A 87 -9.33 -10.07 -3.34
N ARG A 88 -10.08 -9.07 -2.92
CA ARG A 88 -11.30 -9.28 -2.14
C ARG A 88 -12.48 -8.70 -2.89
N PRO A 89 -13.63 -9.38 -2.84
CA PRO A 89 -14.88 -8.81 -3.31
C PRO A 89 -15.16 -7.53 -2.50
N GLY A 90 -15.59 -6.49 -3.17
CA GLY A 90 -15.86 -5.21 -2.54
C GLY A 90 -16.87 -4.41 -3.36
N GLU A 91 -17.28 -3.28 -2.81
CA GLU A 91 -18.14 -2.33 -3.52
C GLU A 91 -17.43 -1.83 -4.79
N ALA A 92 -18.19 -1.60 -5.85
CA ALA A 92 -17.67 -1.17 -7.14
C ALA A 92 -17.00 0.22 -7.07
N LEU A 93 -17.47 1.07 -6.16
CA LEU A 93 -16.96 2.42 -5.98
C LEU A 93 -15.82 2.43 -4.95
N THR A 94 -14.67 2.94 -5.35
CA THR A 94 -13.48 3.11 -4.51
C THR A 94 -12.94 4.53 -4.63
N LEU A 95 -12.30 5.02 -3.55
CA LEU A 95 -11.63 6.30 -3.59
C LEU A 95 -10.29 6.22 -4.33
N ALA A 96 -10.05 7.15 -5.24
CA ALA A 96 -8.76 7.30 -5.90
C ALA A 96 -7.80 8.16 -5.04
N GLN A 97 -7.68 7.80 -3.75
CA GLN A 97 -6.77 8.43 -2.79
C GLN A 97 -5.79 7.39 -2.24
N ALA A 98 -4.66 7.87 -1.70
CA ALA A 98 -3.70 6.99 -1.06
C ALA A 98 -4.35 6.28 0.13
N GLY A 99 -4.26 4.96 0.14
CA GLY A 99 -4.77 4.10 1.19
C GLY A 99 -3.73 3.82 2.28
N VAL A 100 -4.06 2.88 3.16
CA VAL A 100 -3.17 2.40 4.21
C VAL A 100 -2.42 1.17 3.74
N LEU A 101 -1.09 1.26 3.70
CA LEU A 101 -0.18 0.16 3.44
C LEU A 101 1.04 0.33 4.33
N ALA A 102 1.24 -0.55 5.31
CA ALA A 102 2.31 -0.47 6.29
C ALA A 102 2.75 -1.87 6.72
N ALA A 103 3.92 -1.97 7.36
CA ALA A 103 4.41 -3.21 7.95
C ALA A 103 4.55 -3.07 9.47
N PHE A 104 4.22 -4.11 10.18
CA PHE A 104 4.48 -4.26 11.61
C PHE A 104 4.90 -5.68 11.94
N LYS A 105 6.14 -5.83 12.44
CA LYS A 105 6.75 -7.15 12.68
C LYS A 105 6.62 -8.04 11.42
N ASP A 106 5.97 -9.17 11.53
CA ASP A 106 5.72 -10.14 10.47
C ASP A 106 4.33 -9.98 9.80
N THR A 107 3.70 -8.84 9.93
CA THR A 107 2.35 -8.58 9.43
C THR A 107 2.33 -7.36 8.52
N LEU A 108 1.72 -7.53 7.35
CA LEU A 108 1.40 -6.45 6.43
C LEU A 108 0.02 -5.87 6.81
N LEU A 109 -0.02 -4.56 7.07
CA LEU A 109 -1.23 -3.83 7.44
C LEU A 109 -1.80 -3.14 6.21
N VAL A 110 -3.02 -3.48 5.85
CA VAL A 110 -3.67 -3.02 4.61
C VAL A 110 -5.06 -2.45 4.89
N GLY A 111 -5.31 -1.26 4.39
CA GLY A 111 -6.65 -0.69 4.32
C GLY A 111 -7.46 -1.38 3.22
N GLN A 112 -8.55 -2.04 3.59
CA GLN A 112 -9.47 -2.73 2.69
C GLN A 112 -10.88 -2.12 2.83
N GLY A 113 -11.13 -1.05 2.10
CA GLY A 113 -12.32 -0.25 2.31
C GLY A 113 -12.32 0.36 3.73
N PRO A 114 -13.40 0.27 4.51
CA PRO A 114 -13.47 0.80 5.87
C PRO A 114 -12.80 -0.09 6.94
N ARG A 115 -12.12 -1.15 6.53
CA ARG A 115 -11.51 -2.14 7.43
C ARG A 115 -9.99 -2.11 7.33
N LEU A 116 -9.33 -2.34 8.43
CA LEU A 116 -7.90 -2.63 8.47
C LEU A 116 -7.70 -4.15 8.55
N ALA A 117 -6.91 -4.68 7.63
CA ALA A 117 -6.55 -6.09 7.60
C ALA A 117 -5.08 -6.30 7.95
N GLY A 118 -4.80 -7.29 8.78
CA GLY A 118 -3.48 -7.87 8.97
C GLY A 118 -3.29 -9.05 8.03
N VAL A 119 -2.32 -8.97 7.15
CA VAL A 119 -2.06 -9.93 6.08
C VAL A 119 -0.71 -10.59 6.29
N ASP A 120 -0.64 -11.90 6.06
CA ASP A 120 0.62 -12.63 6.02
C ASP A 120 1.46 -12.16 4.82
N PRO A 121 2.62 -11.53 5.04
CA PRO A 121 3.43 -10.97 3.94
C PRO A 121 4.03 -12.05 3.03
N LEU A 122 4.12 -13.30 3.51
CA LEU A 122 4.69 -14.40 2.74
C LEU A 122 3.67 -15.06 1.81
N ARG A 123 2.41 -15.15 2.26
CA ARG A 123 1.35 -15.91 1.57
C ARG A 123 0.22 -15.05 1.01
N GLY A 124 0.10 -13.79 1.45
CA GLY A 124 -1.02 -12.92 1.07
C GLY A 124 -2.36 -13.32 1.71
N THR A 125 -2.36 -14.15 2.76
CA THR A 125 -3.57 -14.57 3.47
C THR A 125 -3.92 -13.60 4.58
N VAL A 126 -5.21 -13.28 4.74
CA VAL A 126 -5.68 -12.43 5.83
C VAL A 126 -5.64 -13.20 7.14
N ARG A 127 -4.90 -12.68 8.13
CA ARG A 127 -4.81 -13.23 9.49
C ARG A 127 -5.93 -12.72 10.38
N TRP A 128 -6.24 -11.42 10.27
CA TRP A 128 -7.30 -10.75 11.02
C TRP A 128 -7.79 -9.51 10.29
N GLU A 129 -8.96 -9.03 10.68
CA GLU A 129 -9.57 -7.85 10.09
C GLU A 129 -10.44 -7.12 11.13
N VAL A 130 -10.29 -5.78 11.19
CA VAL A 130 -11.01 -4.94 12.15
C VAL A 130 -11.68 -3.78 11.43
N PRO A 131 -12.98 -3.51 11.66
CA PRO A 131 -13.64 -2.34 11.13
C PRO A 131 -13.10 -1.08 11.84
N MET A 132 -12.67 -0.09 11.06
CA MET A 132 -12.23 1.22 11.55
C MET A 132 -13.22 2.33 11.20
N GLY A 133 -14.08 2.10 10.24
CA GLY A 133 -15.16 3.00 9.85
C GLY A 133 -16.46 2.22 9.65
N SER A 134 -17.58 2.87 9.90
CA SER A 134 -18.89 2.32 9.60
C SER A 134 -19.49 3.11 8.44
N PRO A 135 -19.67 2.49 7.27
CA PRO A 135 -20.36 3.14 6.15
C PRO A 135 -21.74 3.58 6.58
N ARG A 136 -22.08 4.84 6.33
CA ARG A 136 -23.40 5.42 6.67
C ARG A 136 -23.95 6.09 5.42
N GLY A 137 -25.23 5.89 5.16
CA GLY A 137 -25.91 6.51 4.03
C GLY A 137 -26.79 5.53 3.26
N THR A 138 -27.57 6.06 2.33
CA THR A 138 -28.54 5.34 1.54
C THR A 138 -28.06 5.00 0.12
N ASN A 139 -26.98 5.66 -0.32
CA ASN A 139 -26.38 5.45 -1.65
C ASN A 139 -24.86 5.13 -1.52
N GLU A 140 -24.27 4.66 -2.62
CA GLU A 140 -22.87 4.23 -2.65
C GLU A 140 -21.89 5.36 -2.32
N VAL A 141 -22.19 6.59 -2.70
CA VAL A 141 -21.32 7.76 -2.42
C VAL A 141 -21.32 8.11 -0.94
N GLU A 142 -22.49 8.10 -0.32
CA GLU A 142 -22.63 8.36 1.13
C GLU A 142 -21.99 7.25 1.97
N ARG A 143 -21.89 6.03 1.43
CA ARG A 143 -21.29 4.87 2.10
C ARG A 143 -19.80 4.75 1.93
N LEU A 144 -19.15 5.65 1.20
CA LEU A 144 -17.69 5.68 1.08
C LEU A 144 -17.05 5.94 2.44
N ALA A 145 -16.38 4.93 2.97
CA ALA A 145 -15.68 4.98 4.24
C ALA A 145 -14.30 4.30 4.17
N ASP A 146 -13.69 4.33 2.98
CA ASP A 146 -12.37 3.75 2.74
C ASP A 146 -11.32 4.34 3.67
N LEU A 147 -10.41 3.51 4.15
CA LEU A 147 -9.27 3.98 4.92
C LEU A 147 -8.32 4.74 4.01
N ILE A 148 -8.02 5.97 4.40
CA ILE A 148 -7.12 6.87 3.65
C ILE A 148 -5.84 7.10 4.43
N GLY A 149 -4.73 7.10 3.69
CA GLY A 149 -3.39 7.37 4.21
C GLY A 149 -3.11 8.87 4.40
N PRO A 150 -2.00 9.18 5.02
CA PRO A 150 -1.09 8.23 5.66
C PRO A 150 -1.63 7.71 7.00
N ALA A 151 -1.27 6.47 7.36
CA ALA A 151 -1.46 5.96 8.71
C ALA A 151 -0.24 6.33 9.57
N LEU A 152 -0.47 6.65 10.84
CA LEU A 152 0.59 6.92 11.79
C LEU A 152 0.80 5.71 12.70
N ARG A 153 2.04 5.26 12.79
CA ARG A 153 2.43 4.20 13.71
C ARG A 153 3.29 4.72 14.85
N LEU A 154 2.92 4.39 16.08
CA LEU A 154 3.66 4.67 17.31
C LEU A 154 3.76 3.39 18.14
N GLY A 155 4.95 2.77 18.14
CA GLY A 155 5.15 1.46 18.79
C GLY A 155 4.24 0.40 18.19
N THR A 156 3.38 -0.20 19.03
CA THR A 156 2.39 -1.21 18.64
C THR A 156 1.09 -0.61 18.11
N ARG A 157 0.88 0.70 18.25
CA ARG A 157 -0.36 1.36 17.83
C ARG A 157 -0.26 1.86 16.40
N LEU A 158 -1.28 1.54 15.61
CA LEU A 158 -1.52 2.12 14.29
C LEU A 158 -2.78 2.97 14.34
N CYS A 159 -2.64 4.24 13.98
CA CYS A 159 -3.76 5.18 13.85
C CYS A 159 -4.01 5.48 12.37
N ALA A 160 -5.25 5.34 11.95
CA ALA A 160 -5.70 5.64 10.59
C ALA A 160 -7.05 6.37 10.63
N ARG A 161 -7.43 6.95 9.51
CA ARG A 161 -8.72 7.60 9.34
C ARG A 161 -9.47 7.00 8.16
N SER A 162 -10.79 6.99 8.25
CA SER A 162 -11.66 6.67 7.14
C SER A 162 -12.26 7.93 6.53
N PHE A 163 -12.54 7.87 5.24
CA PHE A 163 -13.20 8.95 4.53
C PHE A 163 -14.62 9.15 5.11
N GLN A 164 -14.97 10.39 5.46
CA GLN A 164 -16.28 10.83 5.98
C GLN A 164 -16.80 10.11 7.24
N ALA A 165 -16.05 9.24 7.89
CA ALA A 165 -16.59 8.47 9.00
C ALA A 165 -15.86 8.74 10.33
N ALA A 166 -14.67 8.19 10.54
CA ALA A 166 -13.97 8.25 11.82
C ALA A 166 -12.45 8.15 11.67
N GLY A 167 -11.73 8.58 12.71
CA GLY A 167 -10.36 8.20 12.95
C GLY A 167 -10.28 7.28 14.16
N GLY A 168 -9.36 6.34 14.14
CA GLY A 168 -9.16 5.42 15.25
C GLY A 168 -7.74 4.88 15.29
N CYS A 169 -7.37 4.37 16.46
CA CYS A 169 -6.10 3.70 16.68
C CYS A 169 -6.36 2.28 17.12
N LEU A 170 -5.57 1.36 16.62
CA LEU A 170 -5.60 -0.06 16.99
C LEU A 170 -4.26 -0.46 17.59
N ASP A 171 -4.28 -1.36 18.54
CA ASP A 171 -3.12 -2.13 18.92
C ASP A 171 -2.95 -3.26 17.91
N THR A 172 -1.73 -3.41 17.39
CA THR A 172 -1.40 -4.38 16.33
C THR A 172 -0.76 -5.65 16.88
N GLU A 173 -0.69 -5.79 18.22
CA GLU A 173 -0.27 -7.01 18.93
C GLU A 173 -1.43 -7.94 19.23
#